data_99b6f7df73c803ed522b7327f9e692f8
#
_entry.id   99b6f7df73c803ed522b7327f9e692f8
#
_cell.length_a   1.000
_cell.length_b   1.000
_cell.length_c   1.000
_cell.angle_alpha   90.00
_cell.angle_beta   90.00
_cell.angle_gamma   90.00
#
_symmetry.space_group_name_H-M   'P 1'
#
loop_
_entity.id
_entity.type
_entity.pdbx_description
1 polymer ?
#
loop_
_entity_poly.entity_id
_entity_poly.type
_entity_poly.pdbx_seq_one_letter_code
_entity_poly.pdbx_strand_id
1 'polypeptide(L)'
;MVVKQDSPYANATKLSDFSGASVLGQKDTFYDDLIDQIPNVNHLTPVATVPLVVDGLMNGTCDAITFSSLSLPRLLKDYPTLKKVDLADGEDFTDASNPDNAAIAKGQDAVLAKINEVIDGISADERQSMWDDCMDRQPA
;
A
#
# COMPACT_ATOMS: atom_id res chain seq x y z
N MET A 1 0.90 6.93 1.80
CA MET A 1 1.41 6.95 3.19
C MET A 1 0.27 6.85 4.18
N VAL A 2 0.49 6.24 5.37
CA VAL A 2 -0.47 6.21 6.47
C VAL A 2 0.21 6.73 7.73
N VAL A 3 -0.51 7.57 8.48
CA VAL A 3 -0.05 8.20 9.72
C VAL A 3 -1.18 8.18 10.77
N LYS A 4 -0.88 8.55 12.01
CA LYS A 4 -1.94 8.86 12.99
C LYS A 4 -2.62 10.18 12.62
N GLN A 5 -3.89 10.35 12.97
CA GLN A 5 -4.64 11.60 12.67
C GLN A 5 -4.03 12.84 13.32
N ASP A 6 -3.41 12.69 14.49
CA ASP A 6 -2.74 13.76 15.24
C ASP A 6 -1.25 13.91 14.92
N SER A 7 -0.73 13.15 13.93
CA SER A 7 0.65 13.23 13.49
C SER A 7 0.98 14.60 12.87
N PRO A 8 2.20 15.14 13.09
CA PRO A 8 2.66 16.33 12.39
C PRO A 8 2.69 16.16 10.86
N TYR A 9 2.73 14.92 10.38
CA TYR A 9 2.72 14.56 8.96
C TYR A 9 1.31 14.38 8.38
N ALA A 10 0.24 14.54 9.17
CA ALA A 10 -1.13 14.27 8.74
C ALA A 10 -1.64 15.18 7.59
N ASN A 11 -0.97 16.31 7.36
CA ASN A 11 -1.29 17.25 6.29
C ASN A 11 -0.14 17.40 5.27
N ALA A 12 0.79 16.46 5.23
CA ALA A 12 1.83 16.41 4.21
C ALA A 12 1.22 16.32 2.81
N THR A 13 1.84 16.96 1.84
CA THR A 13 1.38 17.02 0.45
C THR A 13 2.41 16.52 -0.55
N LYS A 14 3.62 16.23 -0.10
CA LYS A 14 4.73 15.71 -0.92
C LYS A 14 5.65 14.82 -0.09
N LEU A 15 6.42 13.96 -0.77
CA LEU A 15 7.35 13.05 -0.10
C LEU A 15 8.38 13.78 0.76
N SER A 16 8.85 14.94 0.33
CA SER A 16 9.83 15.71 1.11
C SER A 16 9.31 16.26 2.44
N ASP A 17 7.98 16.30 2.65
CA ASP A 17 7.39 16.69 3.92
C ASP A 17 7.63 15.64 5.01
N PHE A 18 7.95 14.39 4.61
CA PHE A 18 8.36 13.31 5.51
C PHE A 18 9.87 13.27 5.79
N SER A 19 10.62 14.29 5.39
CA SER A 19 12.06 14.36 5.68
C SER A 19 12.31 14.29 7.19
N GLY A 20 13.15 13.33 7.60
CA GLY A 20 13.45 13.07 9.02
C GLY A 20 12.40 12.19 9.74
N ALA A 21 11.28 11.86 9.12
CA ALA A 21 10.32 10.94 9.69
C ALA A 21 10.90 9.52 9.81
N SER A 22 10.52 8.81 10.87
CA SER A 22 10.76 7.38 11.02
C SER A 22 9.66 6.61 10.30
N VAL A 23 10.01 5.93 9.21
CA VAL A 23 9.05 5.22 8.37
C VAL A 23 9.31 3.72 8.41
N LEU A 24 8.25 2.93 8.56
CA LEU A 24 8.30 1.48 8.69
C LEU A 24 7.55 0.82 7.53
N GLY A 25 8.18 -0.18 6.91
CA GLY A 25 7.60 -1.01 5.87
C GLY A 25 7.46 -2.47 6.28
N GLN A 26 6.80 -3.25 5.43
CA GLN A 26 6.78 -4.70 5.55
C GLN A 26 7.95 -5.28 4.79
N LYS A 27 8.73 -6.13 5.47
CA LYS A 27 9.90 -6.80 4.92
C LYS A 27 9.59 -7.58 3.63
N ASP A 28 10.54 -7.54 2.70
CA ASP A 28 10.48 -8.25 1.41
C ASP A 28 9.26 -7.84 0.55
N THR A 29 8.82 -6.59 0.66
CA THR A 29 7.75 -6.03 -0.16
C THR A 29 8.20 -4.79 -0.91
N PHE A 30 7.60 -4.59 -2.07
CA PHE A 30 7.73 -3.38 -2.87
C PHE A 30 7.42 -2.08 -2.07
N TYR A 31 6.49 -2.14 -1.12
CA TYR A 31 6.13 -0.97 -0.30
C TYR A 31 7.25 -0.53 0.63
N ASP A 32 8.10 -1.45 1.08
CA ASP A 32 9.29 -1.14 1.88
C ASP A 32 10.34 -0.43 1.02
N ASP A 33 10.58 -0.92 -0.20
CA ASP A 33 11.55 -0.33 -1.12
C ASP A 33 11.20 1.13 -1.50
N LEU A 34 9.91 1.48 -1.55
CA LEU A 34 9.46 2.84 -1.84
C LEU A 34 9.89 3.86 -0.78
N ILE A 35 10.12 3.45 0.46
CA ILE A 35 10.50 4.34 1.57
C ILE A 35 11.79 5.11 1.25
N ASP A 36 12.73 4.48 0.55
CA ASP A 36 14.02 5.08 0.18
C ASP A 36 13.89 6.28 -0.78
N GLN A 37 12.73 6.50 -1.38
CA GLN A 37 12.46 7.69 -2.19
C GLN A 37 12.19 8.95 -1.35
N ILE A 38 11.94 8.81 -0.05
CA ILE A 38 11.69 9.94 0.85
C ILE A 38 13.03 10.60 1.24
N PRO A 39 13.23 11.89 0.96
CA PRO A 39 14.49 12.54 1.27
C PRO A 39 14.81 12.53 2.78
N ASN A 40 16.02 12.11 3.15
CA ASN A 40 16.51 12.07 4.54
C ASN A 40 15.60 11.30 5.51
N VAL A 41 14.85 10.33 5.02
CA VAL A 41 14.01 9.47 5.86
C VAL A 41 14.84 8.67 6.85
N ASN A 42 14.31 8.43 8.03
CA ASN A 42 14.80 7.39 8.92
C ASN A 42 14.05 6.08 8.60
N HIS A 43 14.54 5.36 7.57
CA HIS A 43 13.97 4.07 7.17
C HIS A 43 14.26 3.04 8.26
N LEU A 44 13.23 2.62 8.98
CA LEU A 44 13.35 1.64 10.06
C LEU A 44 13.56 0.23 9.50
N THR A 45 14.18 -0.64 10.29
CA THR A 45 14.29 -2.05 9.91
C THR A 45 12.90 -2.65 9.70
N PRO A 46 12.60 -3.17 8.49
CA PRO A 46 11.27 -3.65 8.16
C PRO A 46 10.87 -4.88 8.98
N VAL A 47 9.57 -5.02 9.24
CA VAL A 47 9.01 -6.12 10.01
C VAL A 47 8.26 -7.13 9.13
N ALA A 48 8.11 -8.36 9.63
CA ALA A 48 7.70 -9.49 8.79
C ALA A 48 6.22 -9.45 8.34
N THR A 49 5.34 -8.78 9.08
CA THR A 49 3.89 -8.87 8.84
C THR A 49 3.19 -7.53 8.93
N VAL A 50 2.09 -7.38 8.21
CA VAL A 50 1.23 -6.17 8.25
C VAL A 50 0.79 -5.81 9.68
N PRO A 51 0.31 -6.74 10.53
CA PRO A 51 -0.02 -6.40 11.91
C PRO A 51 1.14 -5.74 12.67
N LEU A 52 2.37 -6.22 12.50
CA LEU A 52 3.55 -5.62 13.16
C LEU A 52 3.86 -4.21 12.63
N VAL A 53 3.63 -3.95 11.33
CA VAL A 53 3.77 -2.61 10.74
C VAL A 53 2.76 -1.66 11.38
N VAL A 54 1.49 -2.08 11.47
CA VAL A 54 0.41 -1.29 12.07
C VAL A 54 0.65 -1.06 13.56
N ASP A 55 1.06 -2.09 14.29
CA ASP A 55 1.43 -1.97 15.71
C ASP A 55 2.56 -0.96 15.92
N GLY A 56 3.56 -0.95 15.05
CA GLY A 56 4.66 0.03 15.08
C GLY A 56 4.14 1.47 15.02
N LEU A 57 3.19 1.75 14.12
CA LEU A 57 2.57 3.06 14.00
C LEU A 57 1.68 3.39 15.21
N MET A 58 0.84 2.43 15.65
CA MET A 58 -0.07 2.63 16.78
C MET A 58 0.69 2.92 18.08
N ASN A 59 1.78 2.21 18.32
CA ASN A 59 2.61 2.35 19.52
C ASN A 59 3.60 3.53 19.45
N GLY A 60 3.70 4.22 18.31
CA GLY A 60 4.60 5.36 18.13
C GLY A 60 6.07 4.97 17.93
N THR A 61 6.35 3.73 17.52
CA THR A 61 7.69 3.28 17.12
C THR A 61 8.11 3.93 15.81
N CYS A 62 7.15 4.24 14.94
CA CYS A 62 7.35 4.99 13.71
C CYS A 62 6.33 6.13 13.58
N ASP A 63 6.64 7.11 12.73
CA ASP A 63 5.80 8.28 12.44
C ASP A 63 4.82 7.99 11.30
N ALA A 64 5.22 7.14 10.37
CA ALA A 64 4.44 6.79 9.18
C ALA A 64 4.74 5.35 8.72
N ILE A 65 3.83 4.79 7.94
CA ILE A 65 3.99 3.51 7.26
C ILE A 65 3.64 3.62 5.78
N THR A 66 4.28 2.79 4.95
CA THR A 66 3.83 2.51 3.59
C THR A 66 2.80 1.40 3.59
N PHE A 67 1.77 1.53 2.76
CA PHE A 67 0.66 0.57 2.74
C PHE A 67 -0.01 0.49 1.37
N SER A 68 -0.56 -0.69 1.03
CA SER A 68 -1.32 -0.88 -0.21
C SER A 68 -2.58 -0.01 -0.24
N SER A 69 -2.77 0.75 -1.31
CA SER A 69 -3.98 1.54 -1.53
C SER A 69 -5.24 0.68 -1.60
N LEU A 70 -5.14 -0.54 -2.12
CA LEU A 70 -6.25 -1.48 -2.25
C LEU A 70 -6.77 -1.98 -0.90
N SER A 71 -5.87 -2.24 0.06
CA SER A 71 -6.23 -2.74 1.40
C SER A 71 -6.48 -1.63 2.42
N LEU A 72 -6.18 -0.38 2.05
CA LEU A 72 -6.27 0.77 2.94
C LEU A 72 -7.68 1.06 3.48
N PRO A 73 -8.78 0.96 2.69
CA PRO A 73 -10.12 1.19 3.22
C PRO A 73 -10.45 0.30 4.42
N ARG A 74 -10.03 -0.97 4.36
CA ARG A 74 -10.20 -1.91 5.47
C ARG A 74 -9.37 -1.51 6.67
N LEU A 75 -8.10 -1.16 6.47
CA LEU A 75 -7.22 -0.71 7.55
C LEU A 75 -7.83 0.50 8.30
N LEU A 76 -8.33 1.50 7.58
CA LEU A 76 -8.90 2.70 8.19
C LEU A 76 -10.24 2.43 8.89
N LYS A 77 -10.99 1.43 8.46
CA LYS A 77 -12.20 0.96 9.15
C LYS A 77 -11.85 0.30 10.50
N ASP A 78 -10.82 -0.53 10.51
CA ASP A 78 -10.38 -1.26 11.71
C ASP A 78 -9.60 -0.36 12.67
N TYR A 79 -8.91 0.67 12.16
CA TYR A 79 -8.10 1.62 12.92
C TYR A 79 -8.50 3.08 12.62
N PRO A 80 -9.64 3.56 13.13
CA PRO A 80 -10.19 4.88 12.81
C PRO A 80 -9.34 6.07 13.29
N THR A 81 -8.31 5.84 14.09
CA THR A 81 -7.31 6.86 14.49
C THR A 81 -6.20 7.06 13.49
N LEU A 82 -6.14 6.22 12.46
CA LEU A 82 -5.21 6.36 11.36
C LEU A 82 -5.79 7.22 10.24
N LYS A 83 -4.91 7.77 9.43
CA LYS A 83 -5.24 8.64 8.29
C LYS A 83 -4.36 8.29 7.10
N LYS A 84 -4.98 8.19 5.92
CA LYS A 84 -4.27 8.25 4.64
C LYS A 84 -3.74 9.67 4.43
N VAL A 85 -2.51 9.78 3.95
CA VAL A 85 -1.96 11.02 3.42
C VAL A 85 -1.91 10.88 1.90
N ASP A 86 -2.70 11.72 1.22
CA ASP A 86 -2.67 11.84 -0.23
C ASP A 86 -1.67 12.91 -0.63
N LEU A 87 -0.71 12.52 -1.46
CA LEU A 87 0.31 13.42 -1.98
C LEU A 87 -0.20 14.09 -3.26
N ALA A 88 0.30 15.27 -3.57
CA ALA A 88 -0.08 16.00 -4.77
C ALA A 88 0.46 15.31 -6.03
N ASP A 89 -0.17 15.57 -7.18
CA ASP A 89 0.27 15.02 -8.45
C ASP A 89 1.73 15.38 -8.74
N GLY A 90 2.54 14.38 -9.04
CA GLY A 90 3.98 14.53 -9.28
C GLY A 90 4.86 14.67 -8.03
N GLU A 91 4.27 14.68 -6.84
CA GLU A 91 4.97 14.78 -5.55
C GLU A 91 4.92 13.45 -4.76
N ASP A 92 4.39 12.39 -5.39
CA ASP A 92 4.25 11.04 -4.83
C ASP A 92 5.42 10.14 -5.24
N PHE A 93 5.39 8.91 -4.78
CA PHE A 93 6.34 7.87 -5.17
C PHE A 93 6.35 7.64 -6.68
N THR A 94 7.55 7.53 -7.25
CA THR A 94 7.73 7.09 -8.64
C THR A 94 7.66 5.57 -8.70
N ASP A 95 7.19 5.03 -9.84
CA ASP A 95 7.06 3.58 -10.07
C ASP A 95 6.28 2.84 -8.98
N ALA A 96 5.33 3.54 -8.32
CA ALA A 96 4.52 3.01 -7.25
C ALA A 96 3.40 2.05 -7.72
N SER A 97 3.33 1.76 -9.00
CA SER A 97 2.39 0.79 -9.58
C SER A 97 3.06 -0.57 -9.74
N ASN A 98 2.56 -1.56 -9.04
CA ASN A 98 2.97 -2.96 -9.22
C ASN A 98 1.74 -3.78 -9.63
N PRO A 99 1.51 -4.01 -10.94
CA PRO A 99 0.33 -4.72 -11.40
C PRO A 99 0.36 -6.19 -10.95
N ASP A 100 -0.77 -6.66 -10.45
CA ASP A 100 -0.97 -8.08 -10.16
C ASP A 100 -1.04 -8.88 -11.45
N ASN A 101 -0.37 -10.03 -11.50
CA ASN A 101 -0.28 -10.87 -12.68
C ASN A 101 -0.64 -12.33 -12.35
N ALA A 102 -1.32 -12.99 -13.28
CA ALA A 102 -1.49 -14.44 -13.23
C ALA A 102 -0.28 -15.13 -13.86
N ALA A 103 0.38 -16.03 -13.12
CA ALA A 103 1.52 -16.79 -13.62
C ALA A 103 1.13 -18.25 -13.84
N ILE A 104 1.60 -18.82 -14.97
CA ILE A 104 1.43 -20.25 -15.32
C ILE A 104 2.77 -20.86 -15.71
N ALA A 105 2.83 -22.19 -15.75
CA ALA A 105 4.01 -22.91 -16.20
C ALA A 105 4.34 -22.56 -17.67
N LYS A 106 5.62 -22.48 -17.99
CA LYS A 106 6.10 -22.24 -19.37
C LYS A 106 5.60 -23.30 -20.34
N GLY A 107 5.30 -22.90 -21.58
CA GLY A 107 4.83 -23.78 -22.64
C GLY A 107 3.32 -24.02 -22.65
N GLN A 108 2.55 -23.30 -21.84
CA GLN A 108 1.07 -23.38 -21.83
C GLN A 108 0.43 -22.14 -22.49
N ASP A 109 0.94 -21.74 -23.66
CA ASP A 109 0.56 -20.49 -24.32
C ASP A 109 -0.95 -20.38 -24.61
N ALA A 110 -1.61 -21.49 -24.95
CA ALA A 110 -3.06 -21.51 -25.19
C ALA A 110 -3.87 -21.21 -23.91
N VAL A 111 -3.41 -21.69 -22.76
CA VAL A 111 -4.03 -21.41 -21.46
C VAL A 111 -3.78 -19.95 -21.06
N LEU A 112 -2.56 -19.46 -21.26
CA LEU A 112 -2.20 -18.05 -21.00
C LEU A 112 -3.07 -17.10 -21.83
N ALA A 113 -3.21 -17.38 -23.13
CA ALA A 113 -4.06 -16.57 -24.01
C ALA A 113 -5.52 -16.51 -23.50
N LYS A 114 -6.06 -17.65 -23.03
CA LYS A 114 -7.42 -17.69 -22.49
C LYS A 114 -7.57 -16.94 -21.16
N ILE A 115 -6.58 -17.03 -20.28
CA ILE A 115 -6.55 -16.25 -19.03
C ILE A 115 -6.54 -14.76 -19.34
N ASN A 116 -5.65 -14.31 -20.24
CA ASN A 116 -5.57 -12.90 -20.63
C ASN A 116 -6.87 -12.40 -21.27
N GLU A 117 -7.48 -13.19 -22.18
CA GLU A 117 -8.79 -12.84 -22.76
C GLU A 117 -9.85 -12.58 -21.70
N VAL A 118 -9.90 -13.41 -20.63
CA VAL A 118 -10.85 -13.23 -19.53
C VAL A 118 -10.51 -11.98 -18.71
N ILE A 119 -9.24 -11.78 -18.36
CA ILE A 119 -8.79 -10.63 -17.56
C ILE A 119 -9.05 -9.31 -18.32
N ASP A 120 -8.73 -9.27 -19.61
CA ASP A 120 -8.91 -8.09 -20.46
C ASP A 120 -10.41 -7.76 -20.69
N GLY A 121 -11.28 -8.78 -20.59
CA GLY A 121 -12.73 -8.62 -20.67
C GLY A 121 -13.36 -7.98 -19.42
N ILE A 122 -12.65 -7.90 -18.29
CA ILE A 122 -13.16 -7.31 -17.03
C ILE A 122 -12.86 -5.81 -17.03
N SER A 123 -13.89 -4.98 -17.04
CA SER A 123 -13.73 -3.53 -16.95
C SER A 123 -13.14 -3.08 -15.59
N ALA A 124 -12.60 -1.86 -15.53
CA ALA A 124 -12.06 -1.30 -14.28
C ALA A 124 -13.14 -1.22 -13.18
N ASP A 125 -14.34 -0.81 -13.53
CA ASP A 125 -15.47 -0.67 -12.59
C ASP A 125 -15.92 -2.05 -12.07
N GLU A 126 -15.99 -3.05 -12.94
CA GLU A 126 -16.34 -4.42 -12.56
C GLU A 126 -15.29 -5.02 -11.64
N ARG A 127 -14.00 -4.79 -11.93
CA ARG A 127 -12.88 -5.22 -11.08
C ARG A 127 -12.94 -4.57 -9.71
N GLN A 128 -13.25 -3.26 -9.65
CA GLN A 128 -13.43 -2.57 -8.37
C GLN A 128 -14.60 -3.14 -7.59
N SER A 129 -15.75 -3.37 -8.23
CA SER A 129 -16.92 -3.98 -7.59
C SER A 129 -16.62 -5.38 -7.03
N MET A 130 -15.91 -6.21 -7.81
CA MET A 130 -15.48 -7.55 -7.35
C MET A 130 -14.55 -7.47 -6.13
N TRP A 131 -13.66 -6.47 -6.11
CA TRP A 131 -12.76 -6.22 -4.98
C TRP A 131 -13.54 -5.83 -3.74
N ASP A 132 -14.45 -4.86 -3.85
CA ASP A 132 -15.26 -4.37 -2.74
C ASP A 132 -16.12 -5.49 -2.15
N ASP A 133 -16.75 -6.29 -2.99
CA ASP A 133 -17.52 -7.48 -2.59
C ASP A 133 -16.65 -8.51 -1.84
N CYS A 134 -15.40 -8.69 -2.24
CA CYS A 134 -14.47 -9.59 -1.56
C CYS A 134 -14.05 -9.03 -0.20
N MET A 135 -13.78 -7.74 -0.12
CA MET A 135 -13.39 -7.07 1.13
C MET A 135 -14.53 -7.10 2.16
N ASP A 136 -15.77 -6.88 1.72
CA ASP A 136 -16.95 -6.92 2.61
C ASP A 136 -17.24 -8.32 3.18
N ARG A 137 -16.83 -9.38 2.47
CA ARG A 137 -16.99 -10.77 2.91
C ARG A 137 -15.88 -11.29 3.80
N GLN A 138 -14.79 -10.54 3.97
CA GLN A 138 -13.71 -10.97 4.87
C GLN A 138 -14.18 -10.92 6.33
N PRO A 139 -13.91 -11.97 7.12
CA PRO A 139 -14.20 -11.94 8.56
C PRO A 139 -13.35 -10.84 9.23
N ALA A 140 -13.88 -10.30 10.30
CA ALA A 140 -13.20 -9.31 11.12
C ALA A 140 -11.97 -9.91 11.84
#